data_0be9e2116d88d0803c7ac3f312f3c0ab
#
_entry.id   0be9e2116d88d0803c7ac3f312f3c0ab
#
_cell.length_a   1.000
_cell.length_b   1.000
_cell.length_c   1.000
_cell.angle_alpha   90.00
_cell.angle_beta   90.00
_cell.angle_gamma   90.00
#
_symmetry.space_group_name_H-M   'P 1'
#
loop_
_entity.id
_entity.type
_entity.pdbx_description
1 polymer ?
#
loop_
_entity_poly.entity_id
_entity_poly.type
_entity_poly.pdbx_seq_one_letter_code
_entity_poly.pdbx_strand_id
1 'polypeptide(L)'
;MMFTCVTPGCNQPGHHHLAMAAARKGGSKAARSKGHAKTVVRDRKGRALRVDIHCHYLNRDAAAKLAHLNPSQYEPSVKFASQLTREVNVKQMHDRAPKLSTIEVRIADMDRMGIDIQAVCPAPQQTYYWTEPGLGLEVSRMINDRLAQIVATWPDRFVALGTVPLQNVELAVAELERCVKQLGLRGVEINPNVAGRELTDPSLNLDRFFAKARELDIVIFMHPIGFTQGDRLMDHYLNNLIGNPLDTTVGTSHLIFGGVMERHPGLKIVLPHAGGFLGHYWARMDHGWRARPDCRTVIKKPPTSYLKKFFFDTITFDPEMLRNLIDKFGAAQVLLGTDYPFDMGEEDPVGLINSVPRLPSAEKERIMGGNAARLLKIGR
;
A
#
# COMPACT_ATOMS: atom_id res chain seq x y z
N MET A 1 -40.01 16.54 8.27
CA MET A 1 -38.73 15.99 8.77
C MET A 1 -38.35 16.77 10.02
N MET A 2 -38.20 16.10 11.15
CA MET A 2 -37.73 16.75 12.38
C MET A 2 -36.23 16.71 12.39
N PHE A 3 -35.59 17.86 12.47
CA PHE A 3 -34.13 17.96 12.61
C PHE A 3 -33.75 17.97 14.09
N THR A 4 -32.80 17.13 14.49
CA THR A 4 -32.26 17.11 15.83
C THR A 4 -31.12 18.11 15.93
N CYS A 5 -31.23 19.15 16.75
CA CYS A 5 -30.17 20.14 16.94
C CYS A 5 -29.25 19.72 18.08
N VAL A 6 -27.92 19.72 17.77
CA VAL A 6 -26.87 19.37 18.75
C VAL A 6 -26.07 20.61 19.23
N THR A 7 -26.56 21.80 18.93
CA THR A 7 -25.88 23.05 19.35
C THR A 7 -26.25 23.39 20.80
N PRO A 8 -25.27 23.49 21.72
CA PRO A 8 -25.55 23.90 23.10
C PRO A 8 -26.15 25.31 23.14
N GLY A 9 -27.28 25.47 23.82
CA GLY A 9 -27.94 26.77 24.00
C GLY A 9 -28.84 27.23 22.85
N CYS A 10 -29.18 26.38 21.88
CA CYS A 10 -30.10 26.73 20.80
C CYS A 10 -31.56 26.82 21.34
N ASN A 11 -32.20 28.00 21.21
CA ASN A 11 -33.58 28.28 21.63
C ASN A 11 -34.55 28.44 20.45
N GLN A 12 -34.27 27.86 19.29
CA GLN A 12 -35.15 28.01 18.13
C GLN A 12 -36.39 27.09 18.25
N PRO A 13 -37.62 27.62 18.02
CA PRO A 13 -38.85 26.84 18.03
C PRO A 13 -38.82 25.76 16.93
N GLY A 14 -39.17 24.53 17.30
CA GLY A 14 -39.21 23.37 16.38
C GLY A 14 -38.01 22.49 16.40
N HIS A 15 -36.96 22.79 17.17
CA HIS A 15 -35.84 21.90 17.38
C HIS A 15 -36.04 20.98 18.59
N HIS A 16 -35.87 19.67 18.41
CA HIS A 16 -35.83 18.72 19.54
C HIS A 16 -34.37 18.60 20.04
N HIS A 17 -34.17 18.83 21.34
CA HIS A 17 -32.88 18.73 22.01
C HIS A 17 -32.79 17.38 22.73
N LEU A 18 -31.69 16.63 22.47
CA LEU A 18 -31.32 15.48 23.30
C LEU A 18 -30.80 16.00 24.65
N ALA A 19 -31.48 15.70 25.75
CA ALA A 19 -31.00 15.99 27.10
C ALA A 19 -29.65 15.24 27.29
N MET A 20 -28.58 15.99 27.46
CA MET A 20 -27.29 15.40 27.88
C MET A 20 -27.46 14.97 29.36
N ALA A 21 -27.44 13.66 29.58
CA ALA A 21 -27.35 13.10 30.95
C ALA A 21 -25.96 13.52 31.52
N ALA A 22 -26.05 14.20 32.67
CA ALA A 22 -24.85 14.62 33.41
C ALA A 22 -23.99 13.39 33.76
N ALA A 23 -22.76 13.36 33.24
CA ALA A 23 -21.81 12.31 33.56
C ALA A 23 -21.39 12.42 35.03
N ARG A 24 -21.81 11.45 35.83
CA ARG A 24 -21.30 11.26 37.20
C ARG A 24 -19.81 10.96 37.11
N LYS A 25 -19.01 11.76 37.79
CA LYS A 25 -17.58 11.49 38.05
C LYS A 25 -17.45 10.23 38.90
N GLY A 26 -17.34 9.09 38.26
CA GLY A 26 -16.89 7.85 38.86
C GLY A 26 -15.39 7.70 38.51
N GLY A 27 -14.52 7.89 39.51
CA GLY A 27 -13.12 7.63 39.39
C GLY A 27 -12.86 6.12 39.19
N SER A 28 -12.72 5.65 38.00
CA SER A 28 -12.16 4.34 37.72
C SER A 28 -10.66 4.49 37.55
N LYS A 29 -9.88 3.86 38.43
CA LYS A 29 -8.45 3.65 38.25
C LYS A 29 -8.25 2.99 36.89
N ALA A 30 -7.66 3.74 35.95
CA ALA A 30 -7.27 3.19 34.67
C ALA A 30 -6.30 2.03 34.93
N ALA A 31 -6.76 0.82 34.68
CA ALA A 31 -5.90 -0.33 34.56
C ALA A 31 -4.90 -0.03 33.43
N ARG A 32 -3.65 0.26 33.79
CA ARG A 32 -2.55 0.31 32.82
C ARG A 32 -2.52 -1.04 32.11
N SER A 33 -3.08 -1.13 30.92
CA SER A 33 -2.81 -2.23 30.03
C SER A 33 -1.29 -2.22 29.83
N LYS A 34 -0.62 -3.25 30.31
CA LYS A 34 0.75 -3.56 29.92
C LYS A 34 0.71 -3.96 28.44
N GLY A 35 0.48 -2.98 27.56
CA GLY A 35 0.67 -3.12 26.14
C GLY A 35 2.15 -3.46 25.94
N HIS A 36 2.41 -4.61 25.40
CA HIS A 36 3.73 -5.05 24.97
C HIS A 36 4.26 -3.96 24.03
N ALA A 37 5.14 -3.11 24.55
CA ALA A 37 6.01 -2.26 23.74
C ALA A 37 6.94 -3.22 22.99
N LYS A 38 6.47 -3.74 21.84
CA LYS A 38 7.29 -4.59 20.99
C LYS A 38 8.44 -3.74 20.49
N THR A 39 9.61 -4.16 20.87
CA THR A 39 10.90 -3.53 20.71
C THR A 39 11.11 -3.09 19.25
N VAL A 40 11.34 -1.80 19.03
CA VAL A 40 11.83 -1.26 17.75
C VAL A 40 13.17 -1.91 17.47
N VAL A 41 13.37 -2.49 16.30
CA VAL A 41 14.65 -3.09 15.89
C VAL A 41 15.68 -1.97 15.77
N ARG A 42 16.84 -2.17 16.38
CA ARG A 42 17.91 -1.16 16.45
C ARG A 42 19.19 -1.69 15.80
N ASP A 43 19.96 -0.79 15.22
CA ASP A 43 21.29 -1.08 14.71
C ASP A 43 22.32 -1.30 15.88
N ARG A 44 23.56 -1.65 15.52
CA ARG A 44 24.64 -1.87 16.50
C ARG A 44 24.98 -0.63 17.36
N LYS A 45 24.58 0.57 16.92
CA LYS A 45 24.77 1.84 17.62
C LYS A 45 23.54 2.23 18.45
N GLY A 46 22.52 1.38 18.52
CA GLY A 46 21.28 1.63 19.28
C GLY A 46 20.27 2.54 18.59
N ARG A 47 20.51 2.98 17.34
CA ARG A 47 19.57 3.76 16.54
C ARG A 47 18.47 2.84 15.96
N ALA A 48 17.21 3.30 15.98
CA ALA A 48 16.12 2.60 15.35
C ALA A 48 16.37 2.43 13.82
N LEU A 49 16.18 1.21 13.30
CA LEU A 49 16.29 0.94 11.87
C LEU A 49 15.23 1.72 11.10
N ARG A 50 15.61 2.22 9.93
CA ARG A 50 14.74 2.88 8.96
C ARG A 50 14.49 1.92 7.81
N VAL A 51 13.22 1.58 7.61
CA VAL A 51 12.80 0.54 6.66
C VAL A 51 11.83 1.14 5.67
N ASP A 52 12.23 1.18 4.43
CA ASP A 52 11.41 1.61 3.31
C ASP A 52 10.57 0.44 2.78
N ILE A 53 9.23 0.60 2.84
CA ILE A 53 8.26 -0.44 2.41
C ILE A 53 7.87 -0.29 0.93
N HIS A 54 8.20 0.82 0.29
CA HIS A 54 7.74 1.17 -1.03
C HIS A 54 8.90 1.58 -1.94
N CYS A 55 9.47 0.63 -2.64
CA CYS A 55 10.53 0.85 -3.61
C CYS A 55 10.58 -0.26 -4.66
N HIS A 56 10.99 0.06 -5.88
CA HIS A 56 10.81 -0.80 -7.05
C HIS A 56 12.12 -1.23 -7.68
N TYR A 57 12.15 -2.46 -8.19
CA TYR A 57 13.24 -3.06 -8.94
C TYR A 57 12.73 -3.57 -10.29
N LEU A 58 13.41 -3.22 -11.38
CA LEU A 58 13.09 -3.71 -12.72
C LEU A 58 13.94 -4.93 -13.07
N ASN A 59 13.30 -6.08 -13.23
CA ASN A 59 13.95 -7.27 -13.78
C ASN A 59 14.01 -7.13 -15.30
N ARG A 60 15.23 -6.86 -15.83
CA ARG A 60 15.46 -6.64 -17.26
C ARG A 60 15.24 -7.88 -18.10
N ASP A 61 15.56 -9.06 -17.59
CA ASP A 61 15.42 -10.32 -18.32
C ASP A 61 13.95 -10.67 -18.51
N ALA A 62 13.12 -10.47 -17.47
CA ALA A 62 11.66 -10.63 -17.57
C ALA A 62 11.06 -9.62 -18.56
N ALA A 63 11.51 -8.37 -18.55
CA ALA A 63 11.08 -7.36 -19.51
C ALA A 63 11.47 -7.71 -20.94
N ALA A 64 12.72 -8.16 -21.16
CA ALA A 64 13.21 -8.57 -22.47
C ALA A 64 12.45 -9.77 -23.03
N LYS A 65 12.12 -10.74 -22.16
CA LYS A 65 11.33 -11.93 -22.54
C LYS A 65 9.96 -11.55 -23.13
N LEU A 66 9.31 -10.51 -22.61
CA LEU A 66 7.98 -10.09 -23.04
C LEU A 66 8.01 -8.96 -24.11
N ALA A 67 9.16 -8.40 -24.45
CA ALA A 67 9.26 -7.25 -25.34
C ALA A 67 8.57 -7.46 -26.71
N HIS A 68 8.62 -8.69 -27.26
CA HIS A 68 7.99 -9.04 -28.54
C HIS A 68 6.45 -8.98 -28.51
N LEU A 69 5.82 -8.99 -27.31
CA LEU A 69 4.38 -8.89 -27.13
C LEU A 69 3.90 -7.43 -26.98
N ASN A 70 4.83 -6.45 -27.10
CA ASN A 70 4.53 -5.02 -26.96
C ASN A 70 3.73 -4.69 -25.66
N PRO A 71 4.35 -4.84 -24.47
CA PRO A 71 3.67 -4.65 -23.17
C PRO A 71 2.97 -3.31 -23.02
N SER A 72 3.49 -2.24 -23.63
CA SER A 72 2.98 -0.87 -23.51
C SER A 72 1.50 -0.72 -23.92
N GLN A 73 0.99 -1.59 -24.79
CA GLN A 73 -0.42 -1.56 -25.20
C GLN A 73 -1.38 -2.01 -24.08
N TYR A 74 -0.87 -2.73 -23.08
CA TYR A 74 -1.63 -3.25 -21.94
C TYR A 74 -1.46 -2.41 -20.67
N GLU A 75 -0.46 -1.53 -20.64
CA GLU A 75 -0.14 -0.72 -19.46
C GLU A 75 -0.98 0.57 -19.44
N PRO A 76 -1.88 0.77 -18.46
CA PRO A 76 -2.72 1.97 -18.39
C PRO A 76 -1.91 3.27 -18.34
N SER A 77 -0.76 3.26 -17.66
CA SER A 77 0.15 4.41 -17.57
C SER A 77 0.74 4.86 -18.92
N VAL A 78 0.80 3.96 -19.91
CA VAL A 78 1.25 4.24 -21.27
C VAL A 78 0.07 4.45 -22.22
N LYS A 79 -0.95 3.58 -22.11
CA LYS A 79 -2.15 3.63 -22.95
C LYS A 79 -2.88 4.98 -22.82
N PHE A 80 -3.05 5.46 -21.59
CA PHE A 80 -3.74 6.69 -21.26
C PHE A 80 -2.73 7.81 -20.92
N ALA A 81 -1.81 8.09 -21.85
CA ALA A 81 -0.83 9.16 -21.76
C ALA A 81 -0.80 9.97 -23.06
N SER A 82 -0.72 11.29 -22.96
CA SER A 82 -0.47 12.16 -24.11
C SER A 82 0.91 11.88 -24.72
N GLN A 83 1.13 12.34 -25.94
CA GLN A 83 2.44 12.20 -26.59
C GLN A 83 3.58 12.78 -25.74
N LEU A 84 3.40 14.00 -25.23
CA LEU A 84 4.37 14.65 -24.37
C LEU A 84 4.66 13.84 -23.11
N THR A 85 3.62 13.30 -22.45
CA THR A 85 3.80 12.44 -21.27
C THR A 85 4.60 11.18 -21.61
N ARG A 86 4.35 10.54 -22.75
CA ARG A 86 5.13 9.37 -23.20
C ARG A 86 6.60 9.71 -23.45
N GLU A 87 6.88 10.84 -24.09
CA GLU A 87 8.25 11.32 -24.35
C GLU A 87 9.00 11.56 -23.03
N VAL A 88 8.35 12.22 -22.06
CA VAL A 88 8.92 12.45 -20.72
C VAL A 88 9.15 11.11 -20.01
N ASN A 89 8.19 10.19 -20.04
CA ASN A 89 8.33 8.87 -19.41
C ASN A 89 9.50 8.06 -20.00
N VAL A 90 9.69 8.07 -21.31
CA VAL A 90 10.82 7.40 -21.97
C VAL A 90 12.15 7.97 -21.45
N LYS A 91 12.28 9.31 -21.41
CA LYS A 91 13.47 9.97 -20.85
C LYS A 91 13.68 9.59 -19.38
N GLN A 92 12.65 9.66 -18.57
CA GLN A 92 12.69 9.31 -17.14
C GLN A 92 13.13 7.85 -16.93
N MET A 93 12.59 6.92 -17.68
CA MET A 93 12.98 5.50 -17.60
C MET A 93 14.43 5.28 -18.00
N HIS A 94 14.93 5.98 -19.04
CA HIS A 94 16.33 5.93 -19.43
C HIS A 94 17.24 6.46 -18.31
N ASP A 95 16.96 7.65 -17.78
CA ASP A 95 17.77 8.30 -16.75
C ASP A 95 17.78 7.48 -15.43
N ARG A 96 16.69 6.78 -15.12
CA ARG A 96 16.55 5.96 -13.90
C ARG A 96 16.92 4.50 -14.08
N ALA A 97 17.21 4.05 -15.27
CA ALA A 97 17.55 2.64 -15.55
C ALA A 97 18.66 2.07 -14.63
N PRO A 98 19.74 2.80 -14.31
CA PRO A 98 20.75 2.33 -13.36
C PRO A 98 20.16 2.14 -11.94
N LYS A 99 19.33 3.07 -11.46
CA LYS A 99 18.70 3.01 -10.14
C LYS A 99 17.68 1.88 -10.04
N LEU A 100 16.99 1.56 -11.13
CA LEU A 100 16.00 0.49 -11.21
C LEU A 100 16.62 -0.92 -11.19
N SER A 101 17.86 -1.09 -11.66
CA SER A 101 18.40 -2.43 -11.90
C SER A 101 19.80 -2.69 -11.36
N THR A 102 20.54 -1.65 -10.90
CA THR A 102 21.91 -1.79 -10.35
C THR A 102 21.87 -1.61 -8.84
N ILE A 103 22.21 -2.67 -8.11
CA ILE A 103 22.03 -2.69 -6.65
C ILE A 103 23.03 -1.77 -5.94
N GLU A 104 24.25 -1.65 -6.43
CA GLU A 104 25.27 -0.76 -5.87
C GLU A 104 24.85 0.71 -5.92
N VAL A 105 24.25 1.14 -7.04
CA VAL A 105 23.69 2.49 -7.18
C VAL A 105 22.56 2.71 -6.19
N ARG A 106 21.68 1.71 -6.03
CA ARG A 106 20.57 1.75 -5.06
C ARG A 106 21.08 1.85 -3.63
N ILE A 107 22.10 1.09 -3.24
CA ILE A 107 22.68 1.13 -1.89
C ILE A 107 23.25 2.52 -1.60
N ALA A 108 23.95 3.14 -2.54
CA ALA A 108 24.45 4.51 -2.39
C ALA A 108 23.30 5.54 -2.20
N ASP A 109 22.21 5.39 -2.95
CA ASP A 109 21.04 6.23 -2.81
C ASP A 109 20.33 6.00 -1.45
N MET A 110 20.21 4.75 -0.99
CA MET A 110 19.69 4.42 0.33
C MET A 110 20.50 5.10 1.45
N ASP A 111 21.83 5.05 1.36
CA ASP A 111 22.71 5.68 2.33
C ASP A 111 22.50 7.20 2.37
N ARG A 112 22.36 7.84 1.19
CA ARG A 112 22.06 9.28 1.08
C ARG A 112 20.71 9.65 1.70
N MET A 113 19.66 8.84 1.45
CA MET A 113 18.31 9.02 2.03
C MET A 113 18.25 8.62 3.52
N GLY A 114 19.30 8.01 4.05
CA GLY A 114 19.35 7.51 5.42
C GLY A 114 18.48 6.27 5.64
N ILE A 115 18.26 5.44 4.63
CA ILE A 115 17.48 4.19 4.68
C ILE A 115 18.44 3.01 4.96
N ASP A 116 18.12 2.22 5.97
CA ASP A 116 18.92 1.04 6.33
C ASP A 116 18.52 -0.19 5.51
N ILE A 117 17.22 -0.43 5.38
CA ILE A 117 16.66 -1.60 4.69
C ILE A 117 15.56 -1.17 3.73
N GLN A 118 15.56 -1.70 2.53
CA GLN A 118 14.43 -1.61 1.60
C GLN A 118 13.71 -2.96 1.47
N ALA A 119 12.37 -2.90 1.50
CA ALA A 119 11.51 -4.00 1.08
C ALA A 119 11.33 -3.91 -0.43
N VAL A 120 12.29 -4.42 -1.19
CA VAL A 120 12.31 -4.27 -2.63
C VAL A 120 11.18 -5.05 -3.30
N CYS A 121 10.38 -4.34 -4.11
CA CYS A 121 9.27 -4.89 -4.88
C CYS A 121 9.62 -4.91 -6.37
N PRO A 122 8.92 -5.69 -7.22
CA PRO A 122 8.98 -5.52 -8.68
C PRO A 122 8.61 -4.09 -9.09
N ALA A 123 9.03 -3.66 -10.27
CA ALA A 123 8.43 -2.46 -10.87
C ALA A 123 6.95 -2.75 -11.20
N PRO A 124 6.00 -1.82 -10.93
CA PRO A 124 4.56 -2.12 -10.93
C PRO A 124 4.02 -2.74 -12.23
N GLN A 125 4.59 -2.36 -13.38
CA GLN A 125 4.25 -2.95 -14.68
C GLN A 125 4.66 -4.42 -14.82
N GLN A 126 5.52 -4.96 -13.94
CA GLN A 126 6.01 -6.33 -14.02
C GLN A 126 5.10 -7.37 -13.37
N THR A 127 3.87 -7.03 -13.04
CA THR A 127 2.83 -7.99 -12.67
C THR A 127 2.30 -8.79 -13.87
N TYR A 128 2.32 -8.21 -15.07
CA TYR A 128 2.00 -8.83 -16.36
C TYR A 128 0.69 -9.63 -16.40
N TYR A 129 -0.37 -9.18 -15.70
CA TYR A 129 -1.67 -9.88 -15.63
C TYR A 129 -2.41 -10.01 -16.96
N TRP A 130 -1.95 -9.33 -18.00
CA TRP A 130 -2.45 -9.42 -19.36
C TRP A 130 -1.91 -10.62 -20.15
N THR A 131 -0.92 -11.33 -19.63
CA THR A 131 -0.34 -12.52 -20.29
C THR A 131 -1.18 -13.77 -20.04
N GLU A 132 -0.99 -14.78 -20.90
CA GLU A 132 -1.48 -16.13 -20.61
C GLU A 132 -0.91 -16.62 -19.26
N PRO A 133 -1.70 -17.36 -18.46
CA PRO A 133 -1.34 -17.74 -17.10
C PRO A 133 0.02 -18.47 -16.97
N GLY A 134 0.34 -19.37 -17.91
CA GLY A 134 1.62 -20.09 -17.91
C GLY A 134 2.82 -19.17 -18.08
N LEU A 135 2.73 -18.23 -19.04
CA LEU A 135 3.76 -17.24 -19.27
C LEU A 135 3.84 -16.24 -18.10
N GLY A 136 2.69 -15.85 -17.54
CA GLY A 136 2.63 -15.04 -16.32
C GLY A 136 3.35 -15.67 -15.14
N LEU A 137 3.18 -16.99 -14.94
CA LEU A 137 3.91 -17.74 -13.91
C LEU A 137 5.42 -17.75 -14.19
N GLU A 138 5.82 -18.00 -15.44
CA GLU A 138 7.24 -18.06 -15.81
C GLU A 138 7.95 -16.75 -15.51
N VAL A 139 7.38 -15.61 -15.93
CA VAL A 139 8.00 -14.30 -15.67
C VAL A 139 7.94 -13.90 -14.19
N SER A 140 6.86 -14.28 -13.47
CA SER A 140 6.79 -14.09 -12.02
C SER A 140 7.94 -14.81 -11.31
N ARG A 141 8.24 -16.05 -11.70
CA ARG A 141 9.37 -16.83 -11.16
C ARG A 141 10.71 -16.17 -11.44
N MET A 142 10.95 -15.72 -12.67
CA MET A 142 12.18 -14.99 -13.02
C MET A 142 12.39 -13.76 -12.12
N ILE A 143 11.33 -13.02 -11.86
CA ILE A 143 11.38 -11.82 -11.00
C ILE A 143 11.64 -12.23 -9.54
N ASN A 144 10.89 -13.19 -9.02
CA ASN A 144 10.99 -13.65 -7.63
C ASN A 144 12.34 -14.26 -7.31
N ASP A 145 12.90 -15.08 -8.22
CA ASP A 145 14.22 -15.68 -8.07
C ASP A 145 15.31 -14.62 -8.04
N ARG A 146 15.21 -13.59 -8.90
CA ARG A 146 16.13 -12.46 -8.89
C ARG A 146 16.06 -11.65 -7.59
N LEU A 147 14.85 -11.39 -7.07
CA LEU A 147 14.67 -10.69 -5.79
C LEU A 147 15.26 -11.51 -4.63
N ALA A 148 15.09 -12.83 -4.63
CA ALA A 148 15.69 -13.71 -3.64
C ALA A 148 17.23 -13.68 -3.70
N GLN A 149 17.82 -13.66 -4.91
CA GLN A 149 19.28 -13.49 -5.09
C GLN A 149 19.79 -12.16 -4.53
N ILE A 150 19.04 -11.06 -4.74
CA ILE A 150 19.39 -9.74 -4.19
C ILE A 150 19.43 -9.82 -2.67
N VAL A 151 18.39 -10.38 -2.04
CA VAL A 151 18.33 -10.54 -0.58
C VAL A 151 19.46 -11.44 -0.07
N ALA A 152 19.76 -12.53 -0.75
CA ALA A 152 20.85 -13.44 -0.35
C ALA A 152 22.22 -12.77 -0.44
N THR A 153 22.43 -11.85 -1.40
CA THR A 153 23.71 -11.15 -1.59
C THR A 153 23.88 -10.01 -0.59
N TRP A 154 22.81 -9.29 -0.24
CA TRP A 154 22.84 -8.15 0.67
C TRP A 154 21.76 -8.27 1.77
N PRO A 155 21.83 -9.29 2.65
CA PRO A 155 20.79 -9.62 3.63
C PRO A 155 20.57 -8.53 4.70
N ASP A 156 21.57 -7.70 4.94
CA ASP A 156 21.48 -6.57 5.89
C ASP A 156 20.83 -5.31 5.27
N ARG A 157 20.61 -5.29 3.95
CA ARG A 157 20.10 -4.13 3.23
C ARG A 157 18.74 -4.36 2.60
N PHE A 158 18.36 -5.61 2.33
CA PHE A 158 17.13 -5.92 1.63
C PHE A 158 16.31 -7.02 2.29
N VAL A 159 15.01 -6.83 2.24
CA VAL A 159 14.00 -7.88 2.21
C VAL A 159 13.21 -7.71 0.92
N ALA A 160 12.44 -8.71 0.48
CA ALA A 160 11.74 -8.58 -0.78
C ALA A 160 10.27 -8.99 -0.70
N LEU A 161 9.46 -8.34 -1.54
CA LEU A 161 8.10 -8.71 -1.88
C LEU A 161 8.10 -9.17 -3.34
N GLY A 162 7.64 -10.38 -3.61
CA GLY A 162 7.61 -10.94 -4.96
C GLY A 162 6.38 -10.50 -5.76
N THR A 163 6.07 -11.24 -6.81
CA THR A 163 4.84 -11.09 -7.60
C THR A 163 4.25 -12.46 -7.92
N VAL A 164 2.95 -12.50 -8.24
CA VAL A 164 2.22 -13.74 -8.53
C VAL A 164 1.23 -13.53 -9.69
N PRO A 165 0.93 -14.54 -10.52
CA PRO A 165 0.05 -14.41 -11.66
C PRO A 165 -1.43 -14.47 -11.25
N LEU A 166 -2.00 -13.36 -10.77
CA LEU A 166 -3.40 -13.30 -10.26
C LEU A 166 -4.47 -13.59 -11.32
N GLN A 167 -4.13 -13.59 -12.61
CA GLN A 167 -5.05 -14.04 -13.68
C GLN A 167 -5.40 -15.54 -13.59
N ASN A 168 -4.67 -16.31 -12.75
CA ASN A 168 -4.99 -17.69 -12.42
C ASN A 168 -4.71 -17.96 -10.93
N VAL A 169 -5.75 -18.21 -10.16
CA VAL A 169 -5.66 -18.34 -8.70
C VAL A 169 -4.83 -19.53 -8.25
N GLU A 170 -4.88 -20.66 -8.95
CA GLU A 170 -4.12 -21.87 -8.59
C GLU A 170 -2.61 -21.61 -8.71
N LEU A 171 -2.21 -21.02 -9.83
CA LEU A 171 -0.81 -20.65 -10.06
C LEU A 171 -0.35 -19.56 -9.09
N ALA A 172 -1.21 -18.58 -8.80
CA ALA A 172 -0.92 -17.51 -7.87
C ALA A 172 -0.69 -18.03 -6.44
N VAL A 173 -1.54 -18.96 -5.97
CA VAL A 173 -1.42 -19.57 -4.63
C VAL A 173 -0.15 -20.43 -4.54
N ALA A 174 0.14 -21.23 -5.56
CA ALA A 174 1.34 -22.07 -5.60
C ALA A 174 2.62 -21.22 -5.59
N GLU A 175 2.67 -20.14 -6.41
CA GLU A 175 3.83 -19.25 -6.45
C GLU A 175 3.97 -18.41 -5.18
N LEU A 176 2.86 -17.95 -4.57
CA LEU A 176 2.88 -17.29 -3.26
C LEU A 176 3.52 -18.19 -2.19
N GLU A 177 3.15 -19.45 -2.16
CA GLU A 177 3.72 -20.42 -1.22
C GLU A 177 5.22 -20.65 -1.48
N ARG A 178 5.63 -20.73 -2.75
CA ARG A 178 7.05 -20.82 -3.14
C ARG A 178 7.84 -19.59 -2.71
N CYS A 179 7.31 -18.40 -2.96
CA CYS A 179 7.93 -17.12 -2.54
C CYS A 179 8.28 -17.12 -1.05
N VAL A 180 7.35 -17.58 -0.22
CA VAL A 180 7.53 -17.54 1.24
C VAL A 180 8.37 -18.70 1.75
N LYS A 181 8.04 -19.95 1.36
CA LYS A 181 8.65 -21.14 1.96
C LYS A 181 10.00 -21.51 1.36
N GLN A 182 10.22 -21.25 0.08
CA GLN A 182 11.46 -21.61 -0.61
C GLN A 182 12.40 -20.42 -0.82
N LEU A 183 11.86 -19.25 -1.17
CA LEU A 183 12.65 -18.08 -1.47
C LEU A 183 12.84 -17.11 -0.27
N GLY A 184 12.08 -17.31 0.81
CA GLY A 184 12.17 -16.46 2.02
C GLY A 184 11.65 -15.03 1.84
N LEU A 185 10.88 -14.76 0.77
CA LEU A 185 10.26 -13.45 0.55
C LEU A 185 9.21 -13.16 1.63
N ARG A 186 9.00 -11.88 1.93
CA ARG A 186 8.16 -11.44 3.05
C ARG A 186 6.73 -11.11 2.66
N GLY A 187 6.41 -11.21 1.38
CA GLY A 187 5.11 -10.93 0.82
C GLY A 187 5.15 -10.82 -0.69
N VAL A 188 4.13 -10.19 -1.25
CA VAL A 188 4.01 -9.95 -2.69
C VAL A 188 3.44 -8.57 -2.97
N GLU A 189 3.85 -7.98 -4.10
CA GLU A 189 3.18 -6.85 -4.72
C GLU A 189 2.11 -7.35 -5.68
N ILE A 190 0.95 -6.69 -5.67
CA ILE A 190 -0.17 -6.93 -6.60
C ILE A 190 -0.72 -5.59 -7.08
N ASN A 191 -1.45 -5.59 -8.20
CA ASN A 191 -2.21 -4.40 -8.61
C ASN A 191 -3.61 -4.37 -7.97
N PRO A 192 -4.28 -3.20 -7.89
CA PRO A 192 -5.64 -3.05 -7.38
C PRO A 192 -6.71 -3.79 -8.20
N ASN A 193 -6.36 -4.20 -9.41
CA ASN A 193 -7.22 -4.98 -10.33
C ASN A 193 -6.37 -5.98 -11.14
N VAL A 194 -7.01 -6.92 -11.80
CA VAL A 194 -6.39 -7.91 -12.70
C VAL A 194 -6.82 -7.62 -14.13
N ALA A 195 -6.01 -6.87 -14.86
CA ALA A 195 -6.31 -6.46 -16.24
C ALA A 195 -7.71 -5.82 -16.38
N GLY A 196 -8.06 -4.91 -15.46
CA GLY A 196 -9.35 -4.19 -15.42
C GLY A 196 -10.49 -4.93 -14.72
N ARG A 197 -10.28 -6.16 -14.22
CA ARG A 197 -11.23 -6.87 -13.36
C ARG A 197 -10.90 -6.64 -11.90
N GLU A 198 -11.91 -6.32 -11.10
CA GLU A 198 -11.74 -6.07 -9.67
C GLU A 198 -11.22 -7.31 -8.94
N LEU A 199 -10.44 -7.11 -7.86
CA LEU A 199 -9.92 -8.22 -7.04
C LEU A 199 -11.03 -9.05 -6.37
N THR A 200 -12.27 -8.57 -6.39
CA THR A 200 -13.46 -9.26 -5.88
C THR A 200 -14.32 -9.87 -6.98
N ASP A 201 -13.89 -9.80 -8.24
CA ASP A 201 -14.59 -10.42 -9.36
C ASP A 201 -14.68 -11.95 -9.13
N PRO A 202 -15.89 -12.53 -9.09
CA PRO A 202 -16.08 -13.96 -8.83
C PRO A 202 -15.32 -14.86 -9.82
N SER A 203 -15.13 -14.42 -11.07
CA SER A 203 -14.42 -15.19 -12.10
C SER A 203 -12.93 -15.40 -11.79
N LEU A 204 -12.33 -14.53 -10.98
CA LEU A 204 -10.94 -14.65 -10.54
C LEU A 204 -10.77 -15.60 -9.35
N ASN A 205 -11.82 -15.82 -8.55
CA ASN A 205 -11.82 -16.67 -7.35
C ASN A 205 -10.67 -16.37 -6.36
N LEU A 206 -10.30 -15.08 -6.19
CA LEU A 206 -9.15 -14.67 -5.40
C LEU A 206 -9.33 -14.81 -3.87
N ASP A 207 -10.50 -15.21 -3.40
CA ASP A 207 -10.71 -15.51 -1.98
C ASP A 207 -9.71 -16.55 -1.46
N ARG A 208 -9.34 -17.53 -2.29
CA ARG A 208 -8.32 -18.56 -2.01
C ARG A 208 -6.91 -17.94 -1.87
N PHE A 209 -6.58 -16.95 -2.70
CA PHE A 209 -5.32 -16.21 -2.59
C PHE A 209 -5.26 -15.42 -1.28
N PHE A 210 -6.33 -14.70 -0.91
CA PHE A 210 -6.37 -13.95 0.35
C PHE A 210 -6.32 -14.88 1.57
N ALA A 211 -6.99 -16.03 1.52
CA ALA A 211 -6.90 -17.05 2.56
C ALA A 211 -5.47 -17.56 2.75
N LYS A 212 -4.76 -17.87 1.64
CA LYS A 212 -3.37 -18.31 1.68
C LYS A 212 -2.41 -17.23 2.17
N ALA A 213 -2.57 -15.98 1.73
CA ALA A 213 -1.78 -14.85 2.20
C ALA A 213 -1.92 -14.63 3.73
N ARG A 214 -3.15 -14.77 4.26
CA ARG A 214 -3.41 -14.73 5.70
C ARG A 214 -2.76 -15.93 6.43
N GLU A 215 -2.88 -17.14 5.89
CA GLU A 215 -2.28 -18.37 6.45
C GLU A 215 -0.77 -18.23 6.58
N LEU A 216 -0.11 -17.73 5.55
CA LEU A 216 1.34 -17.51 5.52
C LEU A 216 1.77 -16.28 6.33
N ASP A 217 0.82 -15.48 6.82
CA ASP A 217 1.07 -14.27 7.62
C ASP A 217 2.05 -13.31 6.94
N ILE A 218 1.81 -13.04 5.64
CA ILE A 218 2.66 -12.20 4.78
C ILE A 218 2.03 -10.84 4.50
N VAL A 219 2.83 -9.94 3.93
CA VAL A 219 2.40 -8.63 3.46
C VAL A 219 1.95 -8.71 2.00
N ILE A 220 0.81 -8.09 1.69
CA ILE A 220 0.39 -7.75 0.34
C ILE A 220 0.62 -6.24 0.17
N PHE A 221 1.46 -5.85 -0.78
CA PHE A 221 1.63 -4.46 -1.20
C PHE A 221 0.79 -4.25 -2.46
N MET A 222 -0.24 -3.39 -2.40
CA MET A 222 -1.20 -3.22 -3.48
C MET A 222 -0.92 -1.94 -4.27
N HIS A 223 -0.12 -2.04 -5.34
CA HIS A 223 0.39 -0.89 -6.10
C HIS A 223 -0.31 -0.71 -7.47
N PRO A 224 -0.82 0.49 -7.80
CA PRO A 224 -1.44 0.78 -9.10
C PRO A 224 -0.40 0.96 -10.22
N ILE A 225 -0.86 0.84 -11.48
CA ILE A 225 -0.08 1.12 -12.70
C ILE A 225 -0.80 2.10 -13.63
N GLY A 226 -1.54 3.04 -13.09
CA GLY A 226 -2.47 3.91 -13.79
C GLY A 226 -3.90 3.39 -13.69
N PHE A 227 -4.86 4.28 -13.90
CA PHE A 227 -6.28 3.91 -13.88
C PHE A 227 -6.69 3.28 -15.23
N THR A 228 -7.29 2.10 -15.18
CA THR A 228 -7.60 1.29 -16.37
C THR A 228 -8.66 1.89 -17.29
N GLN A 229 -9.38 2.91 -16.84
CA GLN A 229 -10.39 3.68 -17.61
C GLN A 229 -9.97 5.15 -17.71
N GLY A 230 -8.72 5.37 -18.15
CA GLY A 230 -8.01 6.65 -18.07
C GLY A 230 -8.25 7.61 -19.23
N ASP A 231 -9.29 7.44 -20.09
CA ASP A 231 -9.52 8.27 -21.27
C ASP A 231 -9.58 9.78 -20.98
N ARG A 232 -10.06 10.17 -19.80
CA ARG A 232 -10.09 11.57 -19.34
C ARG A 232 -8.83 12.02 -18.59
N LEU A 233 -7.83 11.14 -18.44
CA LEU A 233 -6.63 11.37 -17.64
C LEU A 233 -5.35 11.36 -18.50
N MET A 234 -5.48 11.52 -19.82
CA MET A 234 -4.36 11.40 -20.76
C MET A 234 -3.36 12.56 -20.67
N ASP A 235 -3.84 13.79 -20.41
CA ASP A 235 -3.03 14.98 -20.40
C ASP A 235 -2.40 15.24 -19.03
N HIS A 236 -1.34 16.05 -19.01
CA HIS A 236 -0.71 16.57 -17.79
C HIS A 236 -0.28 15.51 -16.78
N TYR A 237 0.04 14.31 -17.24
CA TYR A 237 0.40 13.18 -16.38
C TYR A 237 -0.73 12.75 -15.42
N LEU A 238 -1.99 13.14 -15.70
CA LEU A 238 -3.12 12.91 -14.79
C LEU A 238 -3.38 11.44 -14.50
N ASN A 239 -3.02 10.52 -15.40
CA ASN A 239 -3.17 9.09 -15.12
C ASN A 239 -2.22 8.58 -14.02
N ASN A 240 -1.14 9.31 -13.74
CA ASN A 240 -0.35 9.08 -12.52
C ASN A 240 -0.91 9.92 -11.35
N LEU A 241 -1.02 11.25 -11.51
CA LEU A 241 -1.35 12.17 -10.42
C LEU A 241 -2.74 11.90 -9.79
N ILE A 242 -3.70 11.50 -10.61
CA ILE A 242 -5.08 11.21 -10.21
C ILE A 242 -5.39 9.72 -10.36
N GLY A 243 -4.94 9.10 -11.44
CA GLY A 243 -5.26 7.72 -11.77
C GLY A 243 -4.70 6.71 -10.78
N ASN A 244 -3.44 6.82 -10.37
CA ASN A 244 -2.85 5.92 -9.38
C ASN A 244 -3.58 5.98 -8.02
N PRO A 245 -3.79 7.16 -7.39
CA PRO A 245 -4.59 7.25 -6.17
C PRO A 245 -6.03 6.77 -6.36
N LEU A 246 -6.62 6.99 -7.54
CA LEU A 246 -7.98 6.55 -7.84
C LEU A 246 -8.07 5.02 -7.93
N ASP A 247 -7.15 4.37 -8.62
CA ASP A 247 -7.13 2.90 -8.77
C ASP A 247 -6.95 2.21 -7.40
N THR A 248 -6.03 2.72 -6.57
CA THR A 248 -5.89 2.28 -5.17
C THR A 248 -7.20 2.45 -4.39
N THR A 249 -7.88 3.57 -4.57
CA THR A 249 -9.16 3.87 -3.91
C THR A 249 -10.26 2.89 -4.34
N VAL A 250 -10.39 2.63 -5.63
CA VAL A 250 -11.40 1.71 -6.20
C VAL A 250 -11.12 0.29 -5.71
N GLY A 251 -9.92 -0.23 -5.91
CA GLY A 251 -9.57 -1.60 -5.49
C GLY A 251 -9.75 -1.82 -3.97
N THR A 252 -9.30 -0.85 -3.14
CA THR A 252 -9.51 -0.92 -1.69
C THR A 252 -10.99 -0.89 -1.32
N SER A 253 -11.81 -0.08 -2.02
CA SER A 253 -13.25 -0.02 -1.80
C SER A 253 -13.91 -1.36 -2.12
N HIS A 254 -13.52 -2.01 -3.22
CA HIS A 254 -14.00 -3.35 -3.55
C HIS A 254 -13.61 -4.39 -2.50
N LEU A 255 -12.37 -4.38 -1.99
CA LEU A 255 -11.95 -5.28 -0.91
C LEU A 255 -12.77 -5.08 0.37
N ILE A 256 -13.12 -3.84 0.71
CA ILE A 256 -13.94 -3.51 1.88
C ILE A 256 -15.38 -3.95 1.64
N PHE A 257 -16.08 -3.38 0.64
CA PHE A 257 -17.50 -3.62 0.40
C PHE A 257 -17.80 -5.05 -0.03
N GLY A 258 -16.86 -5.69 -0.76
CA GLY A 258 -16.91 -7.12 -1.10
C GLY A 258 -16.59 -8.05 0.08
N GLY A 259 -16.30 -7.52 1.28
CA GLY A 259 -16.18 -8.28 2.52
C GLY A 259 -14.87 -9.07 2.68
N VAL A 260 -13.83 -8.84 1.85
CA VAL A 260 -12.55 -9.55 1.95
C VAL A 260 -11.93 -9.35 3.33
N MET A 261 -11.91 -8.11 3.83
CA MET A 261 -11.36 -7.77 5.16
C MET A 261 -12.20 -8.32 6.32
N GLU A 262 -13.45 -8.69 6.08
CA GLU A 262 -14.32 -9.35 7.06
C GLU A 262 -14.10 -10.86 7.07
N ARG A 263 -13.99 -11.48 5.89
CA ARG A 263 -13.74 -12.93 5.76
C ARG A 263 -12.32 -13.34 6.16
N HIS A 264 -11.34 -12.46 5.91
CA HIS A 264 -9.92 -12.72 6.22
C HIS A 264 -9.36 -11.75 7.28
N PRO A 265 -9.84 -11.84 8.54
CA PRO A 265 -9.34 -10.99 9.61
C PRO A 265 -7.84 -11.26 9.86
N GLY A 266 -7.05 -10.18 9.92
CA GLY A 266 -5.58 -10.28 10.08
C GLY A 266 -4.79 -10.25 8.77
N LEU A 267 -5.45 -10.16 7.62
CA LEU A 267 -4.80 -9.89 6.35
C LEU A 267 -4.03 -8.56 6.42
N LYS A 268 -2.79 -8.55 5.91
CA LYS A 268 -1.87 -7.41 5.99
C LYS A 268 -1.72 -6.79 4.60
N ILE A 269 -2.50 -5.75 4.32
CA ILE A 269 -2.43 -5.02 3.04
C ILE A 269 -1.85 -3.64 3.30
N VAL A 270 -0.80 -3.30 2.56
CA VAL A 270 -0.18 -1.96 2.53
C VAL A 270 -0.68 -1.24 1.29
N LEU A 271 -1.15 -0.02 1.48
CA LEU A 271 -1.64 0.87 0.44
C LEU A 271 -0.60 1.95 0.16
N PRO A 272 -0.15 2.12 -1.08
CA PRO A 272 0.79 3.16 -1.48
C PRO A 272 0.12 4.54 -1.52
N HIS A 273 0.95 5.59 -1.61
CA HIS A 273 0.52 6.97 -1.79
C HIS A 273 -0.51 7.38 -0.73
N ALA A 274 -0.19 7.07 0.55
CA ALA A 274 -1.04 7.34 1.72
C ALA A 274 -2.46 6.73 1.62
N GLY A 275 -2.64 5.67 0.83
CA GLY A 275 -3.94 5.01 0.63
C GLY A 275 -4.83 5.68 -0.41
N GLY A 276 -4.23 6.44 -1.32
CA GLY A 276 -4.97 7.17 -2.34
C GLY A 276 -5.95 8.16 -1.73
N PHE A 277 -7.15 8.30 -2.28
CA PHE A 277 -8.15 9.23 -1.74
C PHE A 277 -8.76 8.75 -0.41
N LEU A 278 -8.69 7.46 -0.07
CA LEU A 278 -9.25 6.92 1.17
C LEU A 278 -8.46 7.33 2.42
N GLY A 279 -7.20 7.67 2.28
CA GLY A 279 -6.42 8.26 3.37
C GLY A 279 -7.04 9.55 3.92
N HIS A 280 -7.75 10.29 3.09
CA HIS A 280 -8.29 11.61 3.40
C HIS A 280 -9.81 11.74 3.21
N TYR A 281 -10.44 11.00 2.27
CA TYR A 281 -11.85 11.16 1.88
C TYR A 281 -12.76 10.01 2.34
N TRP A 282 -12.34 9.24 3.32
CA TRP A 282 -13.01 8.06 3.87
C TRP A 282 -14.43 8.31 4.41
N ALA A 283 -14.73 9.51 4.92
CA ALA A 283 -16.01 9.81 5.58
C ALA A 283 -17.23 9.63 4.67
N ARG A 284 -17.05 9.83 3.35
CA ARG A 284 -18.12 9.63 2.37
C ARG A 284 -18.55 8.17 2.27
N MET A 285 -17.63 7.21 2.40
CA MET A 285 -17.95 5.78 2.41
C MET A 285 -18.81 5.42 3.62
N ASP A 286 -18.45 5.90 4.81
CA ASP A 286 -19.24 5.67 6.04
C ASP A 286 -20.62 6.31 5.95
N HIS A 287 -20.73 7.49 5.33
CA HIS A 287 -22.03 8.13 5.10
C HIS A 287 -22.89 7.29 4.15
N GLY A 288 -22.35 6.85 3.02
CA GLY A 288 -23.03 5.99 2.06
C GLY A 288 -23.51 4.69 2.71
N TRP A 289 -22.67 4.05 3.50
CA TRP A 289 -23.04 2.83 4.22
C TRP A 289 -24.23 3.03 5.18
N ARG A 290 -24.32 4.19 5.85
CA ARG A 290 -25.48 4.52 6.71
C ARG A 290 -26.73 4.84 5.90
N ALA A 291 -26.57 5.60 4.82
CA ALA A 291 -27.69 6.15 4.06
C ALA A 291 -28.33 5.15 3.06
N ARG A 292 -27.56 4.16 2.60
CA ARG A 292 -27.98 3.30 1.49
C ARG A 292 -27.92 1.82 1.86
N PRO A 293 -29.02 1.05 1.63
CA PRO A 293 -29.02 -0.38 1.91
C PRO A 293 -28.09 -1.19 1.00
N ASP A 294 -27.89 -0.78 -0.25
CA ASP A 294 -27.00 -1.41 -1.23
C ASP A 294 -25.51 -1.32 -0.82
N CYS A 295 -25.13 -0.33 0.00
CA CYS A 295 -23.78 -0.21 0.55
C CYS A 295 -23.50 -1.11 1.77
N ARG A 296 -24.49 -1.88 2.26
CA ARG A 296 -24.36 -2.73 3.46
C ARG A 296 -24.89 -4.14 3.27
N THR A 297 -24.93 -4.62 2.05
CA THR A 297 -25.39 -5.97 1.72
C THR A 297 -24.45 -7.07 2.22
N VAL A 298 -23.14 -6.78 2.27
CA VAL A 298 -22.09 -7.73 2.64
C VAL A 298 -21.46 -7.41 3.98
N ILE A 299 -20.98 -6.17 4.16
CA ILE A 299 -20.24 -5.78 5.38
C ILE A 299 -21.19 -5.34 6.51
N LYS A 300 -20.86 -5.78 7.73
CA LYS A 300 -21.68 -5.52 8.94
C LYS A 300 -21.29 -4.26 9.70
N LYS A 301 -20.15 -3.66 9.40
CA LYS A 301 -19.59 -2.47 10.06
C LYS A 301 -19.34 -1.35 9.06
N PRO A 302 -19.29 -0.09 9.50
CA PRO A 302 -18.90 1.02 8.62
C PRO A 302 -17.55 0.78 7.97
N PRO A 303 -17.36 1.18 6.68
CA PRO A 303 -16.14 0.96 5.93
C PRO A 303 -14.84 1.37 6.62
N THR A 304 -14.84 2.50 7.34
CA THR A 304 -13.68 2.95 8.13
C THR A 304 -13.21 1.94 9.17
N SER A 305 -14.12 1.07 9.69
CA SER A 305 -13.75 0.01 10.63
C SER A 305 -12.82 -1.03 10.01
N TYR A 306 -12.94 -1.25 8.69
CA TYR A 306 -12.06 -2.13 7.93
C TYR A 306 -10.85 -1.37 7.43
N LEU A 307 -11.01 -0.14 6.94
CA LEU A 307 -9.93 0.71 6.46
C LEU A 307 -8.82 0.91 7.52
N LYS A 308 -9.19 1.02 8.80
CA LYS A 308 -8.25 1.06 9.93
C LYS A 308 -7.38 -0.19 10.10
N LYS A 309 -7.62 -1.26 9.35
CA LYS A 309 -6.81 -2.49 9.38
C LYS A 309 -5.76 -2.53 8.28
N PHE A 310 -5.85 -1.63 7.31
CA PHE A 310 -4.83 -1.45 6.29
C PHE A 310 -3.64 -0.67 6.85
N PHE A 311 -2.53 -0.76 6.13
CA PHE A 311 -1.34 0.04 6.37
C PHE A 311 -1.17 1.04 5.24
N PHE A 312 -0.53 2.17 5.53
CA PHE A 312 -0.36 3.27 4.60
C PHE A 312 1.10 3.67 4.56
N ASP A 313 1.62 4.01 3.39
CA ASP A 313 2.95 4.61 3.33
C ASP A 313 2.92 6.11 3.67
N THR A 314 4.10 6.72 3.70
CA THR A 314 4.26 8.14 4.04
C THR A 314 4.29 9.06 2.84
N ILE A 315 3.96 8.59 1.64
CA ILE A 315 4.06 9.40 0.42
C ILE A 315 2.86 10.36 0.34
N THR A 316 2.99 11.47 1.02
CA THR A 316 2.00 12.57 1.09
C THR A 316 2.56 13.87 0.53
N PHE A 317 3.91 13.98 0.42
CA PHE A 317 4.64 15.20 0.02
C PHE A 317 4.36 16.43 0.89
N ASP A 318 3.61 16.25 1.99
CA ASP A 318 3.22 17.34 2.89
C ASP A 318 3.09 16.81 4.33
N PRO A 319 3.74 17.45 5.32
CA PRO A 319 3.74 16.99 6.71
C PRO A 319 2.39 17.16 7.42
N GLU A 320 1.54 18.12 7.02
CA GLU A 320 0.20 18.29 7.58
C GLU A 320 -0.74 17.18 7.07
N MET A 321 -0.63 16.79 5.80
CA MET A 321 -1.36 15.65 5.26
C MET A 321 -0.94 14.36 5.97
N LEU A 322 0.36 14.16 6.20
CA LEU A 322 0.86 13.01 6.95
C LEU A 322 0.37 13.03 8.41
N ARG A 323 0.30 14.22 9.04
CA ARG A 323 -0.28 14.38 10.38
C ARG A 323 -1.73 13.91 10.41
N ASN A 324 -2.54 14.35 9.46
CA ASN A 324 -3.96 13.98 9.36
C ASN A 324 -4.15 12.47 9.17
N LEU A 325 -3.31 11.83 8.36
CA LEU A 325 -3.32 10.37 8.17
C LEU A 325 -3.02 9.64 9.49
N ILE A 326 -1.98 10.08 10.21
CA ILE A 326 -1.58 9.53 11.51
C ILE A 326 -2.70 9.70 12.55
N ASP A 327 -3.30 10.88 12.63
CA ASP A 327 -4.39 11.16 13.59
C ASP A 327 -5.62 10.28 13.33
N LYS A 328 -5.89 10.01 12.05
CA LYS A 328 -7.06 9.19 11.67
C LYS A 328 -6.86 7.70 11.88
N PHE A 329 -5.70 7.16 11.47
CA PHE A 329 -5.49 5.71 11.42
C PHE A 329 -4.54 5.21 12.52
N GLY A 330 -3.80 6.11 13.14
CA GLY A 330 -2.80 5.82 14.18
C GLY A 330 -1.40 5.57 13.61
N ALA A 331 -0.38 6.02 14.33
CA ALA A 331 1.02 5.86 13.95
C ALA A 331 1.44 4.39 13.70
N ALA A 332 0.72 3.41 14.27
CA ALA A 332 1.02 1.99 14.08
C ALA A 332 0.64 1.44 12.70
N GLN A 333 -0.19 2.18 11.93
CA GLN A 333 -0.63 1.81 10.59
C GLN A 333 0.15 2.54 9.49
N VAL A 334 1.06 3.45 9.84
CA VAL A 334 1.84 4.25 8.88
C VAL A 334 3.26 3.72 8.80
N LEU A 335 3.80 3.62 7.59
CA LEU A 335 5.08 3.00 7.25
C LEU A 335 5.87 3.95 6.35
N LEU A 336 7.17 4.13 6.59
CA LEU A 336 8.00 4.88 5.67
C LEU A 336 8.01 4.22 4.29
N GLY A 337 7.72 5.01 3.26
CA GLY A 337 7.82 4.62 1.86
C GLY A 337 8.43 5.74 1.03
N THR A 338 9.16 5.39 -0.04
CA THR A 338 9.86 6.36 -0.90
C THR A 338 9.36 6.41 -2.33
N ASP A 339 8.76 5.34 -2.86
CA ASP A 339 8.49 5.14 -4.30
C ASP A 339 9.76 5.19 -5.17
N TYR A 340 10.92 4.89 -4.53
CA TYR A 340 12.21 4.86 -5.21
C TYR A 340 12.22 3.84 -6.36
N PRO A 341 12.73 4.16 -7.55
CA PRO A 341 13.44 5.38 -7.92
C PRO A 341 12.63 6.29 -8.85
N PHE A 342 11.30 6.26 -8.79
CA PHE A 342 10.46 7.04 -9.71
C PHE A 342 10.53 8.56 -9.42
N ASP A 343 10.10 9.39 -10.40
CA ASP A 343 10.11 10.84 -10.31
C ASP A 343 9.08 11.40 -9.32
N MET A 344 8.05 10.61 -9.04
CA MET A 344 7.07 10.90 -8.00
C MET A 344 7.48 10.33 -6.63
N GLY A 345 8.73 9.90 -6.47
CA GLY A 345 9.25 9.40 -5.20
C GLY A 345 9.56 10.51 -4.21
N GLU A 346 9.53 10.17 -2.90
CA GLU A 346 9.95 11.05 -1.82
C GLU A 346 11.48 10.95 -1.63
N GLU A 347 12.19 12.03 -1.87
CA GLU A 347 13.66 12.07 -1.82
C GLU A 347 14.23 12.29 -0.41
N ASP A 348 13.44 12.89 0.51
CA ASP A 348 13.80 13.06 1.94
C ASP A 348 12.72 12.49 2.88
N PRO A 349 12.49 11.18 2.86
CA PRO A 349 11.43 10.55 3.64
C PRO A 349 11.63 10.71 5.15
N VAL A 350 12.89 10.85 5.60
CA VAL A 350 13.24 11.07 7.00
C VAL A 350 12.92 12.52 7.41
N GLY A 351 13.22 13.48 6.56
CA GLY A 351 12.89 14.88 6.76
C GLY A 351 11.40 15.12 6.81
N LEU A 352 10.65 14.50 5.87
CA LEU A 352 9.19 14.56 5.86
C LEU A 352 8.59 14.09 7.20
N ILE A 353 8.98 12.92 7.70
CA ILE A 353 8.47 12.39 8.98
C ILE A 353 8.90 13.27 10.16
N ASN A 354 10.12 13.82 10.14
CA ASN A 354 10.60 14.71 11.18
C ASN A 354 9.85 16.04 11.23
N SER A 355 9.35 16.52 10.10
CA SER A 355 8.60 17.77 9.95
C SER A 355 7.14 17.65 10.37
N VAL A 356 6.63 16.43 10.63
CA VAL A 356 5.23 16.24 11.06
C VAL A 356 4.97 16.94 12.39
N PRO A 357 4.00 17.88 12.45
CA PRO A 357 3.73 18.65 13.66
C PRO A 357 3.37 17.77 14.86
N ARG A 358 3.96 18.06 16.02
CA ARG A 358 3.65 17.40 17.30
C ARG A 358 3.71 15.87 17.29
N LEU A 359 4.50 15.25 16.38
CA LEU A 359 4.69 13.81 16.36
C LEU A 359 5.75 13.41 17.39
N PRO A 360 5.41 12.57 18.41
CA PRO A 360 6.36 12.11 19.41
C PRO A 360 7.49 11.29 18.80
N SER A 361 8.71 11.39 19.34
CA SER A 361 9.89 10.66 18.86
C SER A 361 9.66 9.15 18.76
N ALA A 362 8.98 8.54 19.73
CA ALA A 362 8.66 7.12 19.70
C ALA A 362 7.73 6.72 18.55
N GLU A 363 6.83 7.62 18.12
CA GLU A 363 5.96 7.40 16.96
C GLU A 363 6.75 7.58 15.65
N LYS A 364 7.65 8.57 15.58
CA LYS A 364 8.58 8.74 14.46
C LYS A 364 9.41 7.47 14.24
N GLU A 365 10.03 6.92 15.28
CA GLU A 365 10.79 5.67 15.18
C GLU A 365 9.94 4.49 14.70
N ARG A 366 8.68 4.41 15.15
CA ARG A 366 7.75 3.38 14.66
C ARG A 366 7.45 3.52 13.17
N ILE A 367 7.13 4.73 12.72
CA ILE A 367 6.81 5.01 11.32
C ILE A 367 8.05 4.80 10.43
N MET A 368 9.21 5.33 10.86
CA MET A 368 10.46 5.22 10.10
C MET A 368 10.90 3.77 9.84
N GLY A 369 10.56 2.82 10.75
CA GLY A 369 10.99 1.44 10.51
C GLY A 369 10.38 0.41 11.44
N GLY A 370 10.02 0.75 12.68
CA GLY A 370 9.53 -0.22 13.65
C GLY A 370 8.27 -0.97 13.19
N ASN A 371 7.36 -0.30 12.49
CA ASN A 371 6.15 -0.91 11.95
C ASN A 371 6.46 -1.86 10.78
N ALA A 372 7.27 -1.41 9.82
CA ALA A 372 7.68 -2.22 8.67
C ALA A 372 8.52 -3.43 9.12
N ALA A 373 9.48 -3.24 10.03
CA ALA A 373 10.27 -4.33 10.60
C ALA A 373 9.38 -5.42 11.25
N ARG A 374 8.34 -5.00 11.98
CA ARG A 374 7.37 -5.92 12.58
C ARG A 374 6.56 -6.67 11.53
N LEU A 375 6.04 -5.97 10.51
CA LEU A 375 5.24 -6.57 9.44
C LEU A 375 6.05 -7.58 8.63
N LEU A 376 7.26 -7.20 8.25
CA LEU A 376 8.18 -7.98 7.42
C LEU A 376 9.00 -9.00 8.22
N LYS A 377 8.80 -9.06 9.56
CA LYS A 377 9.51 -9.99 10.45
C LYS A 377 11.04 -9.83 10.38
N ILE A 378 11.53 -8.57 10.25
CA ILE A 378 12.97 -8.24 10.25
C ILE A 378 13.52 -8.40 11.69
N GLY A 379 14.69 -9.04 11.83
CA GLY A 379 15.35 -9.25 13.12
C GLY A 379 14.71 -10.34 13.99
N ARG A 380 13.96 -11.25 13.39
CA ARG A 380 13.41 -12.44 14.07
C ARG A 380 14.05 -13.71 13.55
#